data_782304e27dce2b39fa2dc07b55fbddee
#
_entry.id   782304e27dce2b39fa2dc07b55fbddee
#
_cell.length_a   1.000
_cell.length_b   1.000
_cell.length_c   1.000
_cell.angle_alpha   90.00
_cell.angle_beta   90.00
_cell.angle_gamma   90.00
#
_symmetry.space_group_name_H-M   'P 1'
#
loop_
_entity.id
_entity.type
_entity.pdbx_description
1 polymer ?
#
loop_
_entity_poly.entity_id
_entity_poly.type
_entity_poly.pdbx_seq_one_letter_code
_entity_poly.pdbx_strand_id
1 'polypeptide(L)'
;GPYAPYRQSERKPIYRQYAEQLVKDGYAYYAFDSAEELEEMRTKFKTAENPSPQYNHVLREQMRNSLTLGDDEVTRLLSEEAPYVIRIKMPLDETISFTDMIRGEVSFVSSQSDDKVLLKADGMPTYHLAVVVDDYLMKITHAFRGEEWLPSAPVHVMLWKYLFGLENMPQWAHLPLILKPDGNGKLSKRDGDRLGFPVFAMNWTDPRTNDCAQGFRERGFLPEAFINMLAMLGWNAGTEQELFTLEELIANFSMERVHKGGAKFDYEKAKWFNHEWIKRLQASSYKPQVKKLFEEKGIVITDDKKFETVLELVKERCTLLPDFVQQAAFFFQSPVEIDTNTLKPKW
;
A
#
# COMPACT_ATOMS: atom_id res chain seq x y z
N GLY A 1 6.22 20.90 -7.60
CA GLY A 1 6.87 21.06 -6.29
C GLY A 1 8.34 21.45 -6.44
N PRO A 2 9.03 21.84 -5.34
CA PRO A 2 10.39 22.42 -5.40
C PRO A 2 11.50 21.40 -5.68
N TYR A 3 11.21 20.12 -5.65
CA TYR A 3 12.20 19.03 -5.77
C TYR A 3 12.06 18.23 -7.08
N ALA A 4 11.40 18.81 -8.09
CA ALA A 4 11.23 18.17 -9.40
C ALA A 4 12.59 17.82 -10.06
N PRO A 5 12.62 16.81 -10.96
CA PRO A 5 11.50 15.98 -11.40
C PRO A 5 11.10 14.94 -10.34
N TYR A 6 9.81 14.51 -10.38
CA TYR A 6 9.28 13.51 -9.41
C TYR A 6 9.09 12.12 -10.02
N ARG A 7 9.12 12.01 -11.35
CA ARG A 7 9.05 10.70 -12.00
C ARG A 7 10.40 10.00 -11.96
N GLN A 8 10.44 8.78 -11.43
CA GLN A 8 11.65 7.99 -11.30
C GLN A 8 12.41 7.83 -12.64
N SER A 9 11.67 7.65 -13.76
CA SER A 9 12.27 7.56 -15.09
C SER A 9 13.03 8.82 -15.55
N GLU A 10 12.69 9.98 -15.01
CA GLU A 10 13.33 11.27 -15.31
C GLU A 10 14.55 11.53 -14.40
N ARG A 11 14.79 10.68 -13.41
CA ARG A 11 15.83 10.80 -12.38
C ARG A 11 17.00 9.82 -12.55
N LYS A 12 17.05 9.05 -13.62
CA LYS A 12 18.11 8.06 -13.88
C LYS A 12 19.53 8.58 -13.63
N PRO A 13 19.95 9.76 -14.13
CA PRO A 13 21.29 10.28 -13.90
C PRO A 13 21.61 10.48 -12.42
N ILE A 14 20.62 10.89 -11.63
CA ILE A 14 20.77 11.12 -10.17
C ILE A 14 21.08 9.78 -9.48
N TYR A 15 20.28 8.76 -9.75
CA TYR A 15 20.48 7.44 -9.13
C TYR A 15 21.82 6.81 -9.52
N ARG A 16 22.22 6.97 -10.79
CA ARG A 16 23.52 6.50 -11.28
C ARG A 16 24.65 7.16 -10.51
N GLN A 17 24.61 8.49 -10.33
CA GLN A 17 25.61 9.24 -9.57
C GLN A 17 25.82 8.67 -8.16
N TYR A 18 24.75 8.42 -7.41
CA TYR A 18 24.84 7.87 -6.06
C TYR A 18 25.27 6.41 -6.03
N ALA A 19 24.86 5.60 -7.02
CA ALA A 19 25.32 4.22 -7.13
C ALA A 19 26.82 4.15 -7.41
N GLU A 20 27.33 4.97 -8.32
CA GLU A 20 28.76 5.07 -8.64
C GLU A 20 29.58 5.64 -7.49
N GLN A 21 29.02 6.59 -6.73
CA GLN A 21 29.65 7.07 -5.50
C GLN A 21 29.84 5.93 -4.49
N LEU A 22 28.80 5.10 -4.26
CA LEU A 22 28.90 3.93 -3.37
C LEU A 22 30.00 2.95 -3.81
N VAL A 23 30.15 2.74 -5.13
CA VAL A 23 31.22 1.89 -5.67
C VAL A 23 32.60 2.51 -5.39
N LYS A 24 32.76 3.81 -5.67
CA LYS A 24 34.01 4.55 -5.43
C LYS A 24 34.40 4.52 -3.95
N ASP A 25 33.43 4.61 -3.06
CA ASP A 25 33.63 4.63 -1.62
C ASP A 25 33.78 3.21 -1.01
N GLY A 26 33.68 2.15 -1.83
CA GLY A 26 33.86 0.76 -1.43
C GLY A 26 32.64 0.12 -0.74
N TYR A 27 31.47 0.77 -0.80
CA TYR A 27 30.20 0.32 -0.20
C TYR A 27 29.28 -0.39 -1.20
N ALA A 28 29.63 -0.41 -2.48
CA ALA A 28 28.97 -1.15 -3.53
C ALA A 28 29.99 -1.70 -4.52
N TYR A 29 29.56 -2.54 -5.45
CA TYR A 29 30.41 -3.15 -6.45
C TYR A 29 29.65 -3.46 -7.73
N TYR A 30 30.36 -3.57 -8.86
CA TYR A 30 29.83 -4.02 -10.13
C TYR A 30 29.70 -5.53 -10.11
N ALA A 31 28.56 -6.06 -10.53
CA ALA A 31 28.33 -7.50 -10.72
C ALA A 31 27.95 -7.78 -12.17
N PHE A 32 28.71 -8.67 -12.80
CA PHE A 32 28.64 -9.00 -14.23
C PHE A 32 28.01 -10.37 -14.49
N ASP A 33 27.42 -10.99 -13.46
CA ASP A 33 26.79 -12.30 -13.56
C ASP A 33 25.63 -12.27 -14.55
N SER A 34 25.56 -13.27 -15.42
CA SER A 34 24.41 -13.50 -16.29
C SER A 34 23.22 -14.09 -15.53
N ALA A 35 22.06 -14.11 -16.18
CA ALA A 35 20.87 -14.73 -15.59
C ALA A 35 21.07 -16.24 -15.37
N GLU A 36 21.79 -16.89 -16.28
CA GLU A 36 22.14 -18.31 -16.21
C GLU A 36 23.08 -18.58 -15.01
N GLU A 37 24.14 -17.80 -14.85
CA GLU A 37 25.08 -17.91 -13.71
C GLU A 37 24.38 -17.72 -12.37
N LEU A 38 23.42 -16.78 -12.29
CA LEU A 38 22.62 -16.58 -11.10
C LEU A 38 21.69 -17.77 -10.81
N GLU A 39 21.12 -18.42 -11.83
CA GLU A 39 20.27 -19.59 -11.64
C GLU A 39 21.10 -20.84 -11.28
N GLU A 40 22.27 -21.00 -11.87
CA GLU A 40 23.23 -22.04 -11.47
C GLU A 40 23.65 -21.88 -10.00
N MET A 41 23.95 -20.67 -9.56
CA MET A 41 24.24 -20.34 -8.17
C MET A 41 23.09 -20.76 -7.26
N ARG A 42 21.86 -20.37 -7.57
CA ARG A 42 20.68 -20.74 -6.78
C ARG A 42 20.51 -22.25 -6.68
N THR A 43 20.69 -22.94 -7.80
CA THR A 43 20.58 -24.41 -7.85
C THR A 43 21.68 -25.09 -7.03
N LYS A 44 22.94 -24.65 -7.18
CA LYS A 44 24.12 -25.21 -6.53
C LYS A 44 24.06 -25.07 -5.00
N PHE A 45 23.60 -23.92 -4.51
CA PHE A 45 23.59 -23.59 -3.06
C PHE A 45 22.25 -23.80 -2.37
N LYS A 46 21.27 -24.36 -3.09
CA LYS A 46 19.97 -24.71 -2.50
C LYS A 46 20.10 -25.92 -1.58
N THR A 47 19.64 -25.75 -0.34
CA THR A 47 19.54 -26.83 0.67
C THR A 47 18.13 -26.89 1.25
N ALA A 48 17.86 -27.89 2.08
CA ALA A 48 16.59 -27.97 2.81
C ALA A 48 16.41 -26.80 3.79
N GLU A 49 17.50 -26.35 4.43
CA GLU A 49 17.53 -25.22 5.37
C GLU A 49 17.55 -23.87 4.65
N ASN A 50 18.09 -23.82 3.43
CA ASN A 50 18.14 -22.62 2.59
C ASN A 50 17.55 -22.90 1.20
N PRO A 51 16.23 -22.96 1.06
CA PRO A 51 15.58 -23.28 -0.21
C PRO A 51 15.69 -22.17 -1.27
N SER A 52 16.09 -20.96 -0.86
CA SER A 52 16.25 -19.81 -1.74
C SER A 52 17.55 -19.05 -1.39
N PRO A 53 18.73 -19.58 -1.79
CA PRO A 53 20.00 -18.93 -1.51
C PRO A 53 20.07 -17.55 -2.16
N GLN A 54 20.52 -16.58 -1.37
CA GLN A 54 20.57 -15.19 -1.76
C GLN A 54 22.02 -14.77 -2.03
N TYR A 55 22.22 -13.78 -2.89
CA TYR A 55 23.51 -13.21 -3.22
C TYR A 55 24.04 -12.39 -2.03
N ASN A 56 24.62 -13.07 -1.05
CA ASN A 56 25.10 -12.51 0.20
C ASN A 56 26.65 -12.45 0.26
N HIS A 57 27.19 -12.07 1.40
CA HIS A 57 28.62 -11.96 1.64
C HIS A 57 29.43 -13.24 1.36
N VAL A 58 28.84 -14.42 1.49
CA VAL A 58 29.48 -15.70 1.17
C VAL A 58 29.49 -15.97 -0.33
N LEU A 59 28.35 -15.77 -0.96
CA LEU A 59 28.17 -16.10 -2.38
C LEU A 59 28.82 -15.06 -3.30
N ARG A 60 28.90 -13.79 -2.92
CA ARG A 60 29.60 -12.78 -3.73
C ARG A 60 31.08 -13.14 -4.01
N GLU A 61 31.75 -13.86 -3.09
CA GLU A 61 33.14 -14.28 -3.28
C GLU A 61 33.31 -15.40 -4.33
N GLN A 62 32.20 -15.99 -4.79
CA GLN A 62 32.18 -17.06 -5.78
C GLN A 62 31.51 -16.63 -7.10
N MET A 63 31.11 -15.37 -7.19
CA MET A 63 30.39 -14.83 -8.31
C MET A 63 31.24 -13.84 -9.11
N ARG A 64 30.83 -13.55 -10.34
CA ARG A 64 31.56 -12.70 -11.28
C ARG A 64 31.31 -11.23 -11.04
N ASN A 65 32.13 -10.61 -10.20
CA ASN A 65 31.94 -9.22 -9.80
C ASN A 65 33.30 -8.51 -9.58
N SER A 66 33.25 -7.18 -9.37
CA SER A 66 34.48 -6.38 -9.22
C SER A 66 35.23 -6.61 -7.91
N LEU A 67 34.74 -7.43 -6.98
CA LEU A 67 35.51 -7.85 -5.80
C LEU A 67 36.33 -9.13 -6.05
N THR A 68 35.93 -9.94 -7.07
CA THR A 68 36.55 -11.22 -7.39
C THR A 68 37.38 -11.17 -8.68
N LEU A 69 37.05 -10.25 -9.58
CA LEU A 69 37.82 -9.99 -10.81
C LEU A 69 38.97 -9.02 -10.52
N GLY A 70 40.06 -9.15 -11.26
CA GLY A 70 41.14 -8.16 -11.20
C GLY A 70 40.76 -6.82 -11.84
N ASP A 71 41.44 -5.73 -11.42
CA ASP A 71 41.14 -4.37 -11.88
C ASP A 71 41.21 -4.20 -13.39
N ASP A 72 42.13 -4.87 -14.07
CA ASP A 72 42.28 -4.85 -15.53
C ASP A 72 41.06 -5.45 -16.22
N GLU A 73 40.55 -6.56 -15.72
CA GLU A 73 39.38 -7.22 -16.26
C GLU A 73 38.11 -6.40 -16.03
N VAL A 74 37.93 -5.81 -14.86
CA VAL A 74 36.82 -4.89 -14.56
C VAL A 74 36.87 -3.68 -15.51
N THR A 75 38.04 -3.08 -15.68
CA THR A 75 38.26 -1.94 -16.59
C THR A 75 37.90 -2.33 -18.04
N ARG A 76 38.35 -3.51 -18.48
CA ARG A 76 38.03 -4.05 -19.81
C ARG A 76 36.51 -4.20 -19.99
N LEU A 77 35.84 -4.87 -19.06
CA LEU A 77 34.38 -5.11 -19.12
C LEU A 77 33.58 -3.79 -19.15
N LEU A 78 33.98 -2.81 -18.36
CA LEU A 78 33.33 -1.50 -18.36
C LEU A 78 33.58 -0.74 -19.67
N SER A 79 34.78 -0.82 -20.25
CA SER A 79 35.12 -0.17 -21.53
C SER A 79 34.43 -0.81 -22.73
N GLU A 80 34.15 -2.10 -22.66
CA GLU A 80 33.38 -2.87 -23.67
C GLU A 80 31.84 -2.74 -23.47
N GLU A 81 31.39 -1.91 -22.51
CA GLU A 81 29.99 -1.74 -22.18
C GLU A 81 29.27 -3.07 -21.83
N ALA A 82 30.01 -4.02 -21.24
CA ALA A 82 29.43 -5.29 -20.80
C ALA A 82 28.29 -5.04 -19.81
N PRO A 83 27.15 -5.77 -19.92
CA PRO A 83 26.04 -5.60 -19.00
C PRO A 83 26.46 -5.86 -17.56
N TYR A 84 26.10 -4.96 -16.66
CA TYR A 84 26.34 -5.10 -15.22
C TYR A 84 25.17 -4.56 -14.40
N VAL A 85 25.13 -4.95 -13.14
CA VAL A 85 24.33 -4.31 -12.11
C VAL A 85 25.25 -3.79 -11.00
N ILE A 86 24.81 -2.79 -10.25
CA ILE A 86 25.49 -2.37 -9.03
C ILE A 86 24.77 -2.96 -7.83
N ARG A 87 25.52 -3.66 -6.97
CA ARG A 87 25.02 -4.24 -5.72
C ARG A 87 25.61 -3.52 -4.52
N ILE A 88 24.80 -3.36 -3.47
CA ILE A 88 25.34 -2.94 -2.17
C ILE A 88 26.29 -4.02 -1.65
N LYS A 89 27.36 -3.61 -0.97
CA LYS A 89 28.24 -4.49 -0.21
C LYS A 89 27.81 -4.47 1.25
N MET A 90 26.94 -5.41 1.63
CA MET A 90 26.54 -5.51 3.02
C MET A 90 27.71 -5.86 3.92
N PRO A 91 27.84 -5.22 5.11
CA PRO A 91 28.94 -5.51 6.04
C PRO A 91 28.77 -6.92 6.64
N LEU A 92 29.90 -7.42 7.15
CA LEU A 92 29.94 -8.67 7.91
C LEU A 92 29.72 -8.35 9.39
N ASP A 93 28.96 -9.21 10.06
CA ASP A 93 28.84 -9.26 11.53
C ASP A 93 28.53 -7.92 12.22
N GLU A 94 27.87 -7.00 11.54
CA GLU A 94 27.33 -5.79 12.14
C GLU A 94 25.89 -6.01 12.61
N THR A 95 25.54 -5.45 13.78
CA THR A 95 24.16 -5.26 14.18
C THR A 95 23.65 -3.94 13.64
N ILE A 96 22.65 -4.00 12.77
CA ILE A 96 22.00 -2.85 12.16
C ILE A 96 20.70 -2.58 12.91
N SER A 97 20.64 -1.44 13.60
CA SER A 97 19.50 -1.07 14.44
C SER A 97 18.94 0.28 14.05
N PHE A 98 17.63 0.44 14.25
CA PHE A 98 16.93 1.72 14.11
C PHE A 98 15.68 1.73 15.01
N THR A 99 15.18 2.91 15.30
CA THR A 99 13.92 3.10 16.04
C THR A 99 12.78 3.28 15.07
N ASP A 100 11.77 2.43 15.15
CA ASP A 100 10.52 2.53 14.39
C ASP A 100 9.42 3.14 15.27
N MET A 101 8.65 4.10 14.74
CA MET A 101 7.62 4.82 15.51
C MET A 101 6.53 3.90 16.08
N ILE A 102 6.29 2.75 15.44
CA ILE A 102 5.24 1.80 15.87
C ILE A 102 5.86 0.62 16.62
N ARG A 103 7.00 0.09 16.11
CA ARG A 103 7.59 -1.17 16.60
C ARG A 103 8.62 -0.96 17.69
N GLY A 104 9.10 0.26 17.88
CA GLY A 104 10.21 0.58 18.79
C GLY A 104 11.56 0.19 18.19
N GLU A 105 12.49 -0.24 19.03
CA GLU A 105 13.81 -0.68 18.59
C GLU A 105 13.72 -1.97 17.76
N VAL A 106 14.30 -1.90 16.55
CA VAL A 106 14.38 -3.02 15.60
C VAL A 106 15.84 -3.24 15.25
N SER A 107 16.27 -4.50 15.32
CA SER A 107 17.67 -4.88 15.06
C SER A 107 17.75 -6.07 14.11
N PHE A 108 18.76 -6.06 13.26
CA PHE A 108 19.07 -7.13 12.31
C PHE A 108 20.56 -7.45 12.37
N VAL A 109 20.91 -8.69 12.09
CA VAL A 109 22.30 -9.08 11.85
C VAL A 109 22.58 -8.95 10.37
N SER A 110 23.61 -8.20 10.00
CA SER A 110 23.95 -7.89 8.60
C SER A 110 24.20 -9.12 7.73
N SER A 111 24.77 -10.18 8.31
CA SER A 111 25.03 -11.45 7.62
C SER A 111 23.77 -12.18 7.14
N GLN A 112 22.58 -11.82 7.63
CA GLN A 112 21.29 -12.33 7.17
C GLN A 112 20.72 -11.56 5.97
N SER A 113 21.38 -10.46 5.58
CA SER A 113 20.95 -9.63 4.46
C SER A 113 21.75 -9.99 3.20
N ASP A 114 21.07 -10.01 2.06
CA ASP A 114 21.75 -10.17 0.77
C ASP A 114 22.23 -8.83 0.20
N ASP A 115 23.20 -8.89 -0.68
CA ASP A 115 23.73 -7.75 -1.42
C ASP A 115 22.74 -7.34 -2.52
N LYS A 116 21.71 -6.58 -2.13
CA LYS A 116 20.64 -6.15 -3.05
C LYS A 116 21.18 -5.38 -4.24
N VAL A 117 20.59 -5.61 -5.40
CA VAL A 117 20.82 -4.77 -6.58
C VAL A 117 20.31 -3.36 -6.28
N LEU A 118 21.16 -2.37 -6.47
CA LEU A 118 20.85 -0.94 -6.34
C LEU A 118 20.52 -0.30 -7.69
N LEU A 119 21.35 -0.58 -8.71
CA LEU A 119 21.17 -0.11 -10.08
C LEU A 119 21.13 -1.30 -11.02
N LYS A 120 20.12 -1.34 -11.87
CA LYS A 120 19.92 -2.39 -12.89
C LYS A 120 20.74 -2.09 -14.15
N ALA A 121 20.94 -3.09 -15.00
CA ALA A 121 21.67 -2.97 -16.27
C ALA A 121 21.07 -1.94 -17.25
N ASP A 122 19.75 -1.69 -17.17
CA ASP A 122 19.07 -0.65 -17.95
C ASP A 122 19.25 0.78 -17.40
N GLY A 123 20.07 0.94 -16.34
CA GLY A 123 20.31 2.20 -15.65
C GLY A 123 19.17 2.66 -14.73
N MET A 124 18.12 1.86 -14.57
CA MET A 124 17.06 2.15 -13.59
C MET A 124 17.49 1.68 -12.19
N PRO A 125 17.20 2.45 -11.14
CA PRO A 125 17.40 2.01 -9.78
C PRO A 125 16.41 0.90 -9.42
N THR A 126 16.78 0.09 -8.44
CA THR A 126 15.78 -0.67 -7.69
C THR A 126 15.11 0.25 -6.66
N TYR A 127 14.03 -0.25 -6.05
CA TYR A 127 13.35 0.45 -4.96
C TYR A 127 14.31 0.86 -3.83
N HIS A 128 15.29 0.00 -3.50
CA HIS A 128 16.22 0.24 -2.39
C HIS A 128 17.03 1.53 -2.54
N LEU A 129 17.65 1.74 -3.70
CA LEU A 129 18.42 2.97 -3.95
C LEU A 129 17.48 4.16 -4.14
N ALA A 130 16.43 3.98 -4.94
CA ALA A 130 15.54 5.07 -5.30
C ALA A 130 14.90 5.72 -4.07
N VAL A 131 14.36 4.91 -3.14
CA VAL A 131 13.65 5.43 -1.96
C VAL A 131 14.59 6.24 -1.05
N VAL A 132 15.82 5.79 -0.85
CA VAL A 132 16.78 6.50 0.03
C VAL A 132 17.24 7.81 -0.59
N VAL A 133 17.57 7.79 -1.88
CA VAL A 133 18.00 9.00 -2.62
C VAL A 133 16.85 10.01 -2.73
N ASP A 134 15.66 9.55 -3.03
CA ASP A 134 14.49 10.42 -3.18
C ASP A 134 14.03 11.00 -1.85
N ASP A 135 13.98 10.20 -0.78
CA ASP A 135 13.65 10.65 0.57
C ASP A 135 14.62 11.76 1.02
N TYR A 136 15.92 11.61 0.78
CA TYR A 136 16.91 12.63 1.10
C TYR A 136 16.73 13.90 0.28
N LEU A 137 16.69 13.78 -1.05
CA LEU A 137 16.61 14.93 -1.95
C LEU A 137 15.28 15.66 -1.89
N MET A 138 14.19 14.95 -1.60
CA MET A 138 12.84 15.53 -1.45
C MET A 138 12.55 15.97 -0.02
N LYS A 139 13.54 15.84 0.90
CA LYS A 139 13.42 16.29 2.30
C LYS A 139 12.28 15.62 3.05
N ILE A 140 12.11 14.31 2.83
CA ILE A 140 11.11 13.51 3.56
C ILE A 140 11.53 13.41 5.03
N THR A 141 10.61 13.75 5.92
CA THR A 141 10.84 13.73 7.38
C THR A 141 10.30 12.45 8.03
N HIS A 142 9.25 11.86 7.45
CA HIS A 142 8.59 10.65 7.95
C HIS A 142 8.26 9.74 6.78
N ALA A 143 8.63 8.46 6.87
CA ALA A 143 8.34 7.46 5.85
C ALA A 143 7.47 6.34 6.43
N PHE A 144 6.22 6.26 5.94
CA PHE A 144 5.26 5.24 6.34
C PHE A 144 5.25 4.10 5.31
N ARG A 145 5.39 2.86 5.77
CA ARG A 145 5.42 1.66 4.93
C ARG A 145 4.61 0.53 5.56
N GLY A 146 4.16 -0.42 4.75
CA GLY A 146 3.64 -1.68 5.30
C GLY A 146 4.77 -2.51 5.92
N GLU A 147 4.45 -3.29 6.93
CA GLU A 147 5.43 -4.14 7.65
C GLU A 147 6.14 -5.16 6.77
N GLU A 148 5.59 -5.48 5.59
CA GLU A 148 6.23 -6.35 4.61
C GLU A 148 7.56 -5.79 4.08
N TRP A 149 7.83 -4.50 4.28
CA TRP A 149 9.08 -3.85 3.90
C TRP A 149 10.13 -3.86 5.01
N LEU A 150 9.76 -4.29 6.22
CA LEU A 150 10.68 -4.36 7.36
C LEU A 150 11.95 -5.19 7.07
N PRO A 151 11.89 -6.35 6.37
CA PRO A 151 13.09 -7.09 6.00
C PRO A 151 14.06 -6.35 5.07
N SER A 152 13.61 -5.27 4.42
CA SER A 152 14.45 -4.41 3.57
C SER A 152 15.14 -3.28 4.35
N ALA A 153 14.72 -3.03 5.59
CA ALA A 153 15.23 -1.95 6.42
C ALA A 153 16.76 -1.98 6.62
N PRO A 154 17.41 -3.14 6.82
CA PRO A 154 18.87 -3.18 6.98
C PRO A 154 19.61 -2.55 5.79
N VAL A 155 19.19 -2.86 4.57
CA VAL A 155 19.77 -2.30 3.34
C VAL A 155 19.56 -0.78 3.28
N HIS A 156 18.38 -0.30 3.64
CA HIS A 156 18.08 1.14 3.63
C HIS A 156 18.88 1.88 4.71
N VAL A 157 19.00 1.34 5.93
CA VAL A 157 19.80 1.92 7.00
C VAL A 157 21.28 2.04 6.55
N MET A 158 21.83 0.99 5.90
CA MET A 158 23.20 1.03 5.40
C MET A 158 23.36 2.06 4.28
N LEU A 159 22.39 2.20 3.37
CA LEU A 159 22.42 3.23 2.33
C LEU A 159 22.39 4.65 2.93
N TRP A 160 21.58 4.89 3.96
CA TRP A 160 21.58 6.14 4.70
C TRP A 160 22.94 6.40 5.35
N LYS A 161 23.49 5.40 6.06
CA LYS A 161 24.82 5.48 6.70
C LYS A 161 25.91 5.86 5.71
N TYR A 162 25.89 5.25 4.53
CA TYR A 162 26.97 5.42 3.53
C TYR A 162 26.86 6.69 2.69
N LEU A 163 25.64 7.13 2.38
CA LEU A 163 25.43 8.27 1.48
C LEU A 163 25.24 9.60 2.21
N PHE A 164 24.51 9.59 3.32
CA PHE A 164 23.95 10.82 3.87
C PHE A 164 24.17 10.99 5.38
N GLY A 165 24.58 9.94 6.10
CA GLY A 165 24.62 9.91 7.55
C GLY A 165 23.25 9.55 8.17
N LEU A 166 23.27 8.79 9.27
CA LEU A 166 22.07 8.32 9.96
C LEU A 166 21.25 9.45 10.59
N GLU A 167 21.89 10.56 10.91
CA GLU A 167 21.26 11.77 11.45
C GLU A 167 20.30 12.45 10.46
N ASN A 168 20.45 12.17 9.17
CA ASN A 168 19.57 12.69 8.10
C ASN A 168 18.46 11.72 7.71
N MET A 169 18.42 10.53 8.32
CA MET A 169 17.42 9.51 8.03
C MET A 169 16.03 9.97 8.52
N PRO A 170 14.96 9.83 7.71
CA PRO A 170 13.61 10.13 8.17
C PRO A 170 13.17 9.18 9.28
N GLN A 171 12.21 9.60 10.08
CA GLN A 171 11.54 8.71 11.01
C GLN A 171 10.72 7.68 10.24
N TRP A 172 10.84 6.42 10.62
CA TRP A 172 10.12 5.32 9.97
C TRP A 172 8.99 4.80 10.82
N ALA A 173 7.89 4.45 10.14
CA ALA A 173 6.76 3.77 10.74
C ALA A 173 6.34 2.58 9.86
N HIS A 174 6.48 1.36 10.36
CA HIS A 174 6.04 0.17 9.66
C HIS A 174 4.65 -0.23 10.16
N LEU A 175 3.64 0.16 9.36
CA LEU A 175 2.22 -0.08 9.63
C LEU A 175 1.86 -1.57 9.52
N PRO A 176 0.90 -2.04 10.32
CA PRO A 176 0.42 -3.41 10.24
C PRO A 176 -0.24 -3.69 8.88
N LEU A 177 -0.21 -4.96 8.47
CA LEU A 177 -0.93 -5.41 7.29
C LEU A 177 -2.44 -5.37 7.49
N ILE A 178 -3.17 -5.03 6.45
CA ILE A 178 -4.60 -5.34 6.36
C ILE A 178 -4.71 -6.79 5.91
N LEU A 179 -5.26 -7.62 6.80
CA LEU A 179 -5.40 -9.05 6.58
C LEU A 179 -6.76 -9.39 5.96
N LYS A 180 -6.82 -10.53 5.29
CA LYS A 180 -8.09 -11.12 4.83
C LYS A 180 -9.04 -11.36 6.00
N PRO A 181 -10.35 -11.48 5.77
CA PRO A 181 -11.33 -11.72 6.83
C PRO A 181 -11.04 -12.95 7.68
N ASP A 182 -10.46 -14.00 7.08
CA ASP A 182 -10.04 -15.22 7.79
C ASP A 182 -8.73 -15.04 8.59
N GLY A 183 -8.04 -13.90 8.42
CA GLY A 183 -6.75 -13.62 9.04
C GLY A 183 -5.55 -14.25 8.34
N ASN A 184 -5.76 -15.00 7.26
CA ASN A 184 -4.72 -15.76 6.57
C ASN A 184 -4.07 -14.93 5.45
N GLY A 185 -3.09 -14.12 5.84
CA GLY A 185 -2.27 -13.33 4.93
C GLY A 185 -2.88 -11.98 4.53
N LYS A 186 -2.08 -11.21 3.81
CA LYS A 186 -2.39 -9.85 3.36
C LYS A 186 -3.59 -9.83 2.41
N LEU A 187 -4.52 -8.92 2.64
CA LEU A 187 -5.58 -8.60 1.69
C LEU A 187 -4.97 -8.00 0.43
N SER A 188 -5.27 -8.61 -0.71
CA SER A 188 -4.76 -8.18 -2.02
C SER A 188 -5.89 -7.68 -2.92
N LYS A 189 -5.53 -6.94 -3.97
CA LYS A 189 -6.47 -6.45 -4.98
C LYS A 189 -7.31 -7.56 -5.64
N ARG A 190 -6.72 -8.75 -5.80
CA ARG A 190 -7.38 -9.93 -6.40
C ARG A 190 -8.37 -10.61 -5.45
N ASP A 191 -8.29 -10.31 -4.16
CA ASP A 191 -9.20 -10.91 -3.18
C ASP A 191 -10.60 -10.28 -3.23
N GLY A 192 -10.73 -9.02 -3.67
CA GLY A 192 -12.01 -8.32 -3.74
C GLY A 192 -13.06 -9.05 -4.57
N ASP A 193 -12.71 -9.45 -5.80
CA ASP A 193 -13.64 -10.18 -6.68
C ASP A 193 -14.01 -11.55 -6.10
N ARG A 194 -13.04 -12.26 -5.53
CA ARG A 194 -13.25 -13.58 -4.91
C ARG A 194 -14.08 -13.53 -3.63
N LEU A 195 -13.93 -12.47 -2.84
CA LEU A 195 -14.59 -12.32 -1.54
C LEU A 195 -15.90 -11.50 -1.62
N GLY A 196 -16.19 -10.91 -2.79
CA GLY A 196 -17.43 -10.19 -3.06
C GLY A 196 -17.55 -8.81 -2.44
N PHE A 197 -16.43 -8.19 -2.02
CA PHE A 197 -16.39 -6.83 -1.50
C PHE A 197 -15.31 -5.99 -2.17
N PRO A 198 -15.44 -4.65 -2.24
CA PRO A 198 -14.46 -3.79 -2.88
C PRO A 198 -13.15 -3.72 -2.09
N VAL A 199 -12.03 -3.55 -2.81
CA VAL A 199 -10.70 -3.30 -2.23
C VAL A 199 -10.19 -1.91 -2.61
N PHE A 200 -10.75 -1.31 -3.66
CA PHE A 200 -10.43 0.03 -4.10
C PHE A 200 -11.41 1.06 -3.53
N ALA A 201 -10.94 2.27 -3.25
CA ALA A 201 -11.79 3.38 -2.81
C ALA A 201 -12.83 3.78 -3.89
N MET A 202 -12.41 3.75 -5.15
CA MET A 202 -13.22 4.05 -6.35
C MET A 202 -13.02 2.96 -7.39
N ASN A 203 -13.92 2.89 -8.39
CA ASN A 203 -13.75 1.99 -9.53
C ASN A 203 -12.34 2.12 -10.12
N TRP A 204 -11.74 0.96 -10.36
CA TRP A 204 -10.43 0.89 -11.01
C TRP A 204 -10.49 -0.07 -12.20
N THR A 205 -10.03 0.41 -13.35
CA THR A 205 -9.94 -0.40 -14.57
C THR A 205 -8.49 -0.76 -14.84
N ASP A 206 -8.19 -2.05 -14.97
CA ASP A 206 -6.83 -2.50 -15.33
C ASP A 206 -6.53 -2.05 -16.77
N PRO A 207 -5.50 -1.23 -16.99
CA PRO A 207 -5.18 -0.73 -18.32
C PRO A 207 -4.68 -1.81 -19.30
N ARG A 208 -4.34 -3.01 -18.81
CA ARG A 208 -3.86 -4.13 -19.63
C ARG A 208 -4.96 -5.09 -20.03
N THR A 209 -5.91 -5.38 -19.11
CA THR A 209 -6.99 -6.34 -19.35
C THR A 209 -8.32 -5.68 -19.61
N ASN A 210 -8.45 -4.40 -19.28
CA ASN A 210 -9.71 -3.63 -19.29
C ASN A 210 -10.77 -4.14 -18.30
N ASP A 211 -10.37 -5.00 -17.35
CA ASP A 211 -11.25 -5.46 -16.28
C ASP A 211 -11.51 -4.30 -15.30
N CYS A 212 -12.76 -4.12 -14.91
CA CYS A 212 -13.18 -3.09 -13.97
C CYS A 212 -13.50 -3.69 -12.60
N ALA A 213 -12.72 -3.31 -11.58
CA ALA A 213 -13.02 -3.62 -10.18
C ALA A 213 -13.88 -2.50 -9.57
N GLN A 214 -15.00 -2.85 -8.98
CA GLN A 214 -15.90 -1.89 -8.34
C GLN A 214 -15.31 -1.38 -7.02
N GLY A 215 -15.38 -0.04 -6.81
CA GLY A 215 -14.88 0.61 -5.59
C GLY A 215 -15.94 0.77 -4.50
N PHE A 216 -15.48 1.14 -3.30
CA PHE A 216 -16.35 1.43 -2.15
C PHE A 216 -17.37 2.54 -2.47
N ARG A 217 -16.93 3.61 -3.14
CA ARG A 217 -17.81 4.72 -3.54
C ARG A 217 -18.97 4.23 -4.41
N GLU A 218 -18.69 3.43 -5.43
CA GLU A 218 -19.69 2.92 -6.37
C GLU A 218 -20.56 1.83 -5.75
N ARG A 219 -20.08 1.19 -4.68
CA ARG A 219 -20.92 0.32 -3.83
C ARG A 219 -21.86 1.11 -2.94
N GLY A 220 -21.69 2.41 -2.83
CA GLY A 220 -22.57 3.29 -2.04
C GLY A 220 -22.09 3.56 -0.63
N PHE A 221 -20.79 3.46 -0.37
CA PHE A 221 -20.21 3.93 0.87
C PHE A 221 -20.01 5.44 0.86
N LEU A 222 -20.33 6.07 1.98
CA LEU A 222 -20.05 7.48 2.24
C LEU A 222 -18.56 7.71 2.53
N PRO A 223 -17.98 8.84 2.14
CA PRO A 223 -16.57 9.14 2.42
C PRO A 223 -16.29 9.20 3.91
N GLU A 224 -17.18 9.73 4.73
CA GLU A 224 -17.07 9.79 6.19
C GLU A 224 -16.98 8.40 6.82
N ALA A 225 -17.84 7.48 6.37
CA ALA A 225 -17.84 6.10 6.80
C ALA A 225 -16.55 5.38 6.40
N PHE A 226 -16.10 5.62 5.17
CA PHE A 226 -14.89 4.99 4.64
C PHE A 226 -13.64 5.46 5.38
N ILE A 227 -13.50 6.78 5.65
CA ILE A 227 -12.38 7.34 6.42
C ILE A 227 -12.40 6.78 7.86
N ASN A 228 -13.57 6.77 8.50
CA ASN A 228 -13.72 6.25 9.86
C ASN A 228 -13.34 4.76 9.95
N MET A 229 -13.84 3.95 9.01
CA MET A 229 -13.46 2.53 8.90
C MET A 229 -11.95 2.35 8.73
N LEU A 230 -11.32 3.10 7.81
CA LEU A 230 -9.87 3.02 7.57
C LEU A 230 -9.06 3.40 8.81
N ALA A 231 -9.49 4.45 9.53
CA ALA A 231 -8.81 4.87 10.75
C ALA A 231 -8.83 3.76 11.82
N MET A 232 -9.94 3.03 11.94
CA MET A 232 -10.09 1.95 12.91
C MET A 232 -9.37 0.65 12.49
N LEU A 233 -8.85 0.57 11.26
CA LEU A 233 -8.03 -0.57 10.82
C LEU A 233 -6.61 -0.46 11.37
N GLY A 234 -6.40 -1.00 12.56
CA GLY A 234 -5.09 -1.04 13.22
C GLY A 234 -4.79 0.16 14.13
N TRP A 235 -5.79 0.96 14.47
CA TRP A 235 -5.71 2.04 15.46
C TRP A 235 -6.97 2.09 16.31
N ASN A 236 -6.86 2.63 17.53
CA ASN A 236 -8.01 3.01 18.37
C ASN A 236 -7.70 4.24 19.22
N ALA A 237 -8.73 4.96 19.61
CA ALA A 237 -8.60 6.16 20.45
C ALA A 237 -8.33 5.84 21.94
N GLY A 238 -8.34 4.59 22.34
CA GLY A 238 -8.24 4.16 23.75
C GLY A 238 -9.53 4.35 24.53
N THR A 239 -10.65 4.55 23.84
CA THR A 239 -12.00 4.67 24.35
C THR A 239 -12.90 3.65 23.67
N GLU A 240 -14.17 3.54 24.09
CA GLU A 240 -15.18 2.70 23.42
C GLU A 240 -15.81 3.37 22.19
N GLN A 241 -15.45 4.62 21.91
CA GLN A 241 -15.95 5.33 20.73
C GLN A 241 -15.40 4.70 19.46
N GLU A 242 -16.28 4.42 18.51
CA GLU A 242 -15.94 3.89 17.17
C GLU A 242 -16.29 4.87 16.05
N LEU A 243 -17.29 5.75 16.26
CA LEU A 243 -17.71 6.74 15.26
C LEU A 243 -17.03 8.08 15.52
N PHE A 244 -16.17 8.48 14.58
CA PHE A 244 -15.39 9.70 14.62
C PHE A 244 -15.60 10.52 13.37
N THR A 245 -15.84 11.81 13.52
CA THR A 245 -15.70 12.77 12.41
C THR A 245 -14.22 12.92 12.03
N LEU A 246 -13.93 13.50 10.88
CA LEU A 246 -12.55 13.77 10.48
C LEU A 246 -11.83 14.67 11.49
N GLU A 247 -12.51 15.68 12.02
CA GLU A 247 -11.98 16.60 13.05
C GLU A 247 -11.67 15.85 14.36
N GLU A 248 -12.56 14.94 14.77
CA GLU A 248 -12.33 14.10 15.95
C GLU A 248 -11.16 13.13 15.72
N LEU A 249 -11.02 12.55 14.51
CA LEU A 249 -9.87 11.72 14.16
C LEU A 249 -8.57 12.53 14.22
N ILE A 250 -8.53 13.72 13.64
CA ILE A 250 -7.36 14.60 13.68
C ILE A 250 -6.97 14.95 15.13
N ALA A 251 -7.95 15.21 15.98
CA ALA A 251 -7.72 15.57 17.39
C ALA A 251 -7.25 14.39 18.26
N ASN A 252 -7.67 13.16 17.95
CA ASN A 252 -7.42 11.98 18.77
C ASN A 252 -6.32 11.05 18.25
N PHE A 253 -5.96 11.18 16.96
CA PHE A 253 -4.97 10.27 16.35
C PHE A 253 -3.59 10.45 16.98
N SER A 254 -2.97 9.34 17.33
CA SER A 254 -1.57 9.30 17.73
C SER A 254 -0.91 8.00 17.23
N MET A 255 0.38 8.08 16.90
CA MET A 255 1.16 6.95 16.39
C MET A 255 1.38 5.86 17.44
N GLU A 256 1.44 6.24 18.73
CA GLU A 256 1.62 5.33 19.85
C GLU A 256 0.47 4.34 20.02
N ARG A 257 -0.69 4.68 19.46
CA ARG A 257 -1.91 3.85 19.51
C ARG A 257 -2.10 3.00 18.24
N VAL A 258 -1.21 3.11 17.28
CA VAL A 258 -1.21 2.21 16.12
C VAL A 258 -0.78 0.82 16.56
N HIS A 259 -1.57 -0.18 16.23
CA HIS A 259 -1.32 -1.56 16.63
C HIS A 259 -0.12 -2.14 15.86
N LYS A 260 0.63 -3.03 16.52
CA LYS A 260 1.75 -3.75 15.87
C LYS A 260 1.28 -4.94 15.04
N GLY A 261 0.16 -5.54 15.40
CA GLY A 261 -0.40 -6.72 14.71
C GLY A 261 -1.31 -6.35 13.55
N GLY A 262 -1.38 -7.23 12.55
CA GLY A 262 -2.25 -7.04 11.39
C GLY A 262 -3.73 -6.91 11.75
N ALA A 263 -4.44 -6.01 11.07
CA ALA A 263 -5.87 -5.75 11.24
C ALA A 263 -6.68 -6.59 10.25
N LYS A 264 -7.57 -7.45 10.73
CA LYS A 264 -8.49 -8.19 9.86
C LYS A 264 -9.53 -7.25 9.28
N PHE A 265 -9.67 -7.29 7.95
CA PHE A 265 -10.73 -6.54 7.28
C PHE A 265 -12.07 -7.26 7.48
N ASP A 266 -13.05 -6.53 8.01
CA ASP A 266 -14.41 -7.01 8.21
C ASP A 266 -15.37 -6.17 7.37
N TYR A 267 -15.94 -6.77 6.31
CA TYR A 267 -16.87 -6.08 5.41
C TYR A 267 -18.23 -5.78 6.06
N GLU A 268 -18.70 -6.64 6.98
CA GLU A 268 -19.94 -6.39 7.73
C GLU A 268 -19.75 -5.20 8.67
N LYS A 269 -18.58 -5.09 9.33
CA LYS A 269 -18.24 -3.92 10.13
C LYS A 269 -18.12 -2.65 9.28
N ALA A 270 -17.57 -2.76 8.05
CA ALA A 270 -17.55 -1.64 7.10
C ALA A 270 -18.98 -1.16 6.76
N LYS A 271 -19.90 -2.07 6.49
CA LYS A 271 -21.30 -1.77 6.24
C LYS A 271 -21.98 -1.14 7.47
N TRP A 272 -21.65 -1.63 8.66
CA TRP A 272 -22.15 -1.04 9.91
C TRP A 272 -21.69 0.42 10.05
N PHE A 273 -20.42 0.74 9.80
CA PHE A 273 -19.95 2.13 9.79
C PHE A 273 -20.78 2.99 8.82
N ASN A 274 -21.03 2.47 7.63
CA ASN A 274 -21.79 3.23 6.63
C ASN A 274 -23.23 3.47 7.05
N HIS A 275 -23.90 2.46 7.61
CA HIS A 275 -25.24 2.59 8.16
C HIS A 275 -25.31 3.65 9.28
N GLU A 276 -24.39 3.61 10.22
CA GLU A 276 -24.36 4.58 11.32
C GLU A 276 -24.09 6.01 10.81
N TRP A 277 -23.25 6.17 9.79
CA TRP A 277 -23.03 7.47 9.15
C TRP A 277 -24.24 7.97 8.37
N ILE A 278 -24.95 7.11 7.65
CA ILE A 278 -26.23 7.46 6.98
C ILE A 278 -27.24 7.98 8.01
N LYS A 279 -27.38 7.33 9.14
CA LYS A 279 -28.28 7.76 10.22
C LYS A 279 -27.87 9.10 10.82
N ARG A 280 -26.58 9.31 11.03
CA ARG A 280 -26.01 10.51 11.67
C ARG A 280 -26.11 11.75 10.78
N LEU A 281 -25.92 11.60 9.47
CA LEU A 281 -25.94 12.71 8.52
C LEU A 281 -27.37 13.12 8.17
N GLN A 282 -27.53 14.39 7.80
CA GLN A 282 -28.76 14.87 7.17
C GLN A 282 -28.84 14.35 5.73
N ALA A 283 -30.02 14.00 5.26
CA ALA A 283 -30.23 13.49 3.91
C ALA A 283 -29.72 14.43 2.80
N SER A 284 -29.74 15.73 3.05
CA SER A 284 -29.18 16.75 2.14
C SER A 284 -27.71 16.48 1.76
N SER A 285 -26.91 15.86 2.65
CA SER A 285 -25.49 15.58 2.45
C SER A 285 -25.24 14.54 1.34
N TYR A 286 -26.09 13.52 1.23
CA TYR A 286 -25.96 12.43 0.25
C TYR A 286 -27.08 12.42 -0.79
N LYS A 287 -28.04 13.34 -0.71
CA LYS A 287 -29.18 13.46 -1.64
C LYS A 287 -28.76 13.47 -3.12
N PRO A 288 -27.70 14.19 -3.55
CA PRO A 288 -27.30 14.20 -4.96
C PRO A 288 -26.88 12.82 -5.46
N GLN A 289 -26.15 12.05 -4.65
CA GLN A 289 -25.70 10.70 -4.99
C GLN A 289 -26.90 9.75 -5.11
N VAL A 290 -27.82 9.80 -4.13
CA VAL A 290 -29.02 8.96 -4.15
C VAL A 290 -29.93 9.33 -5.32
N LYS A 291 -30.11 10.63 -5.61
CA LYS A 291 -30.91 11.10 -6.76
C LYS A 291 -30.42 10.51 -8.07
N LYS A 292 -29.10 10.49 -8.28
CA LYS A 292 -28.48 9.87 -9.45
C LYS A 292 -28.83 8.37 -9.56
N LEU A 293 -28.82 7.64 -8.43
CA LEU A 293 -29.20 6.21 -8.41
C LEU A 293 -30.68 5.99 -8.81
N PHE A 294 -31.59 6.90 -8.44
CA PHE A 294 -32.97 6.87 -8.88
C PHE A 294 -33.09 7.12 -10.39
N GLU A 295 -32.36 8.12 -10.90
CA GLU A 295 -32.31 8.45 -12.34
C GLU A 295 -31.78 7.28 -13.16
N GLU A 296 -30.73 6.60 -12.70
CA GLU A 296 -30.18 5.39 -13.34
C GLU A 296 -31.19 4.22 -13.39
N LYS A 297 -32.18 4.22 -12.51
CA LYS A 297 -33.31 3.27 -12.52
C LYS A 297 -34.55 3.79 -13.29
N GLY A 298 -34.40 4.93 -13.96
CA GLY A 298 -35.53 5.53 -14.71
C GLY A 298 -36.59 6.21 -13.83
N ILE A 299 -36.27 6.47 -12.55
CA ILE A 299 -37.21 7.10 -11.61
C ILE A 299 -36.93 8.60 -11.58
N VAL A 300 -37.85 9.41 -12.10
CA VAL A 300 -37.67 10.86 -12.16
C VAL A 300 -38.18 11.51 -10.87
N ILE A 301 -37.28 12.26 -10.21
CA ILE A 301 -37.63 13.01 -9.00
C ILE A 301 -38.02 14.44 -9.40
N THR A 302 -39.26 14.78 -9.31
CA THR A 302 -39.82 16.10 -9.66
C THR A 302 -39.99 17.04 -8.45
N ASP A 303 -40.11 16.49 -7.24
CA ASP A 303 -40.22 17.23 -5.98
C ASP A 303 -39.05 16.94 -5.08
N ASP A 304 -38.09 17.87 -5.04
CA ASP A 304 -36.82 17.75 -4.30
C ASP A 304 -37.03 17.79 -2.77
N LYS A 305 -38.09 18.49 -2.30
CA LYS A 305 -38.44 18.56 -0.87
C LYS A 305 -39.07 17.26 -0.40
N LYS A 306 -40.03 16.73 -1.19
CA LYS A 306 -40.58 15.42 -0.93
C LYS A 306 -39.50 14.35 -0.92
N PHE A 307 -38.57 14.41 -1.89
CA PHE A 307 -37.47 13.46 -1.97
C PHE A 307 -36.61 13.46 -0.68
N GLU A 308 -36.17 14.63 -0.23
CA GLU A 308 -35.39 14.75 1.02
C GLU A 308 -36.16 14.24 2.24
N THR A 309 -37.44 14.55 2.34
CA THR A 309 -38.30 14.05 3.43
C THR A 309 -38.41 12.51 3.40
N VAL A 310 -38.54 11.92 2.22
CA VAL A 310 -38.61 10.46 2.06
C VAL A 310 -37.26 9.82 2.43
N LEU A 311 -36.11 10.42 2.04
CA LEU A 311 -34.78 9.91 2.41
C LEU A 311 -34.61 9.89 3.93
N GLU A 312 -35.02 10.96 4.63
CA GLU A 312 -34.99 11.00 6.11
C GLU A 312 -35.88 9.92 6.74
N LEU A 313 -37.04 9.65 6.13
CA LEU A 313 -37.99 8.64 6.63
C LEU A 313 -37.43 7.20 6.53
N VAL A 314 -36.67 6.89 5.47
CA VAL A 314 -36.21 5.52 5.19
C VAL A 314 -34.76 5.25 5.60
N LYS A 315 -33.99 6.26 5.97
CA LYS A 315 -32.54 6.14 6.22
C LYS A 315 -32.15 5.09 7.27
N GLU A 316 -33.01 4.87 8.29
CA GLU A 316 -32.81 3.84 9.30
C GLU A 316 -32.80 2.40 8.75
N ARG A 317 -33.27 2.22 7.50
CA ARG A 317 -33.35 0.91 6.81
C ARG A 317 -32.29 0.76 5.74
N CYS A 318 -31.44 1.79 5.53
CA CYS A 318 -30.44 1.83 4.47
C CYS A 318 -29.05 1.61 5.05
N THR A 319 -28.36 0.63 4.52
CA THR A 319 -26.96 0.34 4.87
C THR A 319 -26.02 0.96 3.85
N LEU A 320 -26.38 0.93 2.58
CA LEU A 320 -25.64 1.51 1.46
C LEU A 320 -26.56 2.47 0.69
N LEU A 321 -25.97 3.44 -0.02
CA LEU A 321 -26.79 4.40 -0.80
C LEU A 321 -27.73 3.76 -1.82
N PRO A 322 -27.42 2.63 -2.51
CA PRO A 322 -28.38 1.95 -3.38
C PRO A 322 -29.64 1.43 -2.68
N ASP A 323 -29.57 1.18 -1.36
CA ASP A 323 -30.75 0.68 -0.61
C ASP A 323 -31.88 1.68 -0.60
N PHE A 324 -31.58 2.99 -0.70
CA PHE A 324 -32.60 4.03 -0.79
C PHE A 324 -33.55 3.83 -1.97
N VAL A 325 -33.05 3.34 -3.11
CA VAL A 325 -33.89 3.05 -4.27
C VAL A 325 -34.89 1.93 -3.92
N GLN A 326 -34.44 0.86 -3.27
CA GLN A 326 -35.32 -0.25 -2.87
C GLN A 326 -36.32 0.17 -1.82
N GLN A 327 -35.91 1.00 -0.85
CA GLN A 327 -36.73 1.42 0.28
C GLN A 327 -37.71 2.55 -0.06
N ALA A 328 -37.48 3.32 -1.14
CA ALA A 328 -38.21 4.56 -1.39
C ALA A 328 -38.80 4.70 -2.81
N ALA A 329 -38.49 3.80 -3.74
CA ALA A 329 -39.02 3.89 -5.13
C ALA A 329 -40.56 4.05 -5.21
N PHE A 330 -41.30 3.33 -4.36
CA PHE A 330 -42.75 3.35 -4.35
C PHE A 330 -43.37 4.71 -3.93
N PHE A 331 -42.61 5.62 -3.39
CA PHE A 331 -43.08 6.99 -3.13
C PHE A 331 -43.10 7.86 -4.40
N PHE A 332 -42.42 7.43 -5.47
CA PHE A 332 -42.17 8.22 -6.69
C PHE A 332 -42.69 7.54 -7.95
N GLN A 333 -42.96 6.23 -7.88
CA GLN A 333 -43.59 5.48 -8.99
C GLN A 333 -44.57 4.43 -8.44
N SER A 334 -45.62 4.16 -9.18
CA SER A 334 -46.56 3.07 -8.86
C SER A 334 -45.84 1.71 -9.04
N PRO A 335 -46.17 0.71 -8.18
CA PRO A 335 -45.64 -0.64 -8.38
C PRO A 335 -46.17 -1.22 -9.71
N VAL A 336 -45.29 -1.92 -10.44
CA VAL A 336 -45.63 -2.54 -11.73
C VAL A 336 -46.48 -3.79 -11.52
N GLU A 337 -46.23 -4.52 -10.44
CA GLU A 337 -47.00 -5.71 -10.04
C GLU A 337 -47.39 -5.60 -8.57
N ILE A 338 -48.62 -6.05 -8.26
CA ILE A 338 -49.12 -6.14 -6.89
C ILE A 338 -49.37 -7.60 -6.60
N ASP A 339 -48.62 -8.22 -5.70
CA ASP A 339 -48.89 -9.55 -5.20
C ASP A 339 -50.12 -9.51 -4.27
N THR A 340 -51.28 -9.88 -4.82
CA THR A 340 -52.53 -9.90 -4.09
C THR A 340 -52.53 -10.87 -2.91
N ASN A 341 -51.67 -11.87 -2.88
CA ASN A 341 -51.56 -12.81 -1.77
C ASN A 341 -50.94 -12.20 -0.51
N THR A 342 -50.22 -11.09 -0.66
CA THR A 342 -49.62 -10.36 0.48
C THR A 342 -50.55 -9.28 1.05
N LEU A 343 -51.70 -9.00 0.40
CA LEU A 343 -52.67 -8.04 0.88
C LEU A 343 -53.39 -8.58 2.10
N LYS A 344 -53.37 -7.82 3.20
CA LYS A 344 -54.15 -8.18 4.39
C LYS A 344 -55.64 -8.06 4.09
N PRO A 345 -56.50 -8.95 4.68
CA PRO A 345 -57.96 -8.99 4.38
C PRO A 345 -58.75 -7.72 4.72
N LYS A 346 -58.10 -6.65 5.16
CA LYS A 346 -58.71 -5.37 5.54
C LYS A 346 -58.40 -4.21 4.60
N TRP A 347 -57.92 -4.51 3.42
CA TRP A 347 -57.74 -3.51 2.35
C TRP A 347 -58.83 -3.66 1.34
#